data_0489703fd61bcbf1c8fd29e0e0816e79
#
_entry.id   0489703fd61bcbf1c8fd29e0e0816e79
#
_cell.length_a   1.000
_cell.length_b   1.000
_cell.length_c   1.000
_cell.angle_alpha   90.00
_cell.angle_beta   90.00
_cell.angle_gamma   90.00
#
_symmetry.space_group_name_H-M   'P 1'
#
loop_
_entity.id
_entity.type
_entity.pdbx_description
1 polymer ?
#
loop_
_entity_poly.entity_id
_entity_poly.type
_entity_poly.pdbx_seq_one_letter_code
_entity_poly.pdbx_strand_id
1 'polypeptide(L)'
;MPGFDDEIWEAVPEDPGPPPEHLVEFVRSLAPAERALDLGCGDGRLTSELRAAQLVGADVSQVALDRARRRLPDAELVHVAPDERLPFEDNEFDLALCAETIEHVRDTQLLLSELRRVLRPGGRLALTTPAGSRWRVLLFGLEHPFSPHLRTFTRQSLRQVLDAMAFQVVSLETQTATLMALAVR
;
A
#
# COMPACT_ATOMS: atom_id res chain seq x y z
N MET A 1 24.56 -2.61 4.08
CA MET A 1 24.19 -3.66 3.11
C MET A 1 22.82 -3.30 2.59
N PRO A 2 22.52 -3.47 1.28
CA PRO A 2 21.16 -3.33 0.77
C PRO A 2 20.22 -4.21 1.62
N GLY A 3 19.03 -3.71 1.94
CA GLY A 3 18.01 -4.51 2.61
C GLY A 3 17.41 -5.54 1.66
N PHE A 4 16.70 -6.53 2.19
CA PHE A 4 15.99 -7.53 1.39
C PHE A 4 15.06 -6.90 0.35
N ASP A 5 14.42 -5.79 0.69
CA ASP A 5 13.53 -5.05 -0.21
C ASP A 5 14.30 -4.39 -1.36
N ASP A 6 15.51 -3.90 -1.14
CA ASP A 6 16.38 -3.37 -2.20
C ASP A 6 16.78 -4.47 -3.20
N GLU A 7 17.12 -5.68 -2.72
CA GLU A 7 17.47 -6.82 -3.58
C GLU A 7 16.28 -7.23 -4.48
N ILE A 8 15.05 -7.17 -3.95
CA ILE A 8 13.83 -7.40 -4.75
C ILE A 8 13.72 -6.35 -5.85
N TRP A 9 13.87 -5.06 -5.50
CA TRP A 9 13.76 -3.97 -6.46
C TRP A 9 14.89 -3.95 -7.49
N GLU A 10 16.09 -4.39 -7.14
CA GLU A 10 17.20 -4.58 -8.10
C GLU A 10 16.86 -5.66 -9.15
N ALA A 11 16.13 -6.70 -8.75
CA ALA A 11 15.69 -7.78 -9.65
C ALA A 11 14.49 -7.38 -10.54
N VAL A 12 13.70 -6.37 -10.15
CA VAL A 12 12.60 -5.84 -10.98
C VAL A 12 13.18 -5.03 -12.15
N PRO A 13 12.74 -5.24 -13.40
CA PRO A 13 13.14 -4.40 -14.54
C PRO A 13 12.90 -2.91 -14.26
N GLU A 14 13.74 -2.01 -14.82
CA GLU A 14 13.53 -0.55 -14.69
C GLU A 14 12.20 -0.09 -15.31
N ASP A 15 11.76 -0.76 -16.37
CA ASP A 15 10.43 -0.59 -16.95
C ASP A 15 9.68 -1.93 -16.94
N PRO A 16 8.96 -2.24 -15.85
CA PRO A 16 8.17 -3.46 -15.74
C PRO A 16 6.80 -3.35 -16.44
N GLY A 17 6.56 -2.29 -17.21
CA GLY A 17 5.28 -1.98 -17.85
C GLY A 17 4.28 -1.30 -16.91
N PRO A 18 3.05 -1.05 -17.40
CA PRO A 18 2.02 -0.36 -16.62
C PRO A 18 1.55 -1.24 -15.44
N PRO A 19 1.08 -0.62 -14.34
CA PRO A 19 0.41 -1.36 -13.28
C PRO A 19 -0.85 -2.06 -13.82
N PRO A 20 -1.36 -3.09 -13.14
CA PRO A 20 -2.62 -3.73 -13.48
C PRO A 20 -3.77 -2.70 -13.59
N GLU A 21 -4.54 -2.77 -14.69
CA GLU A 21 -5.57 -1.78 -15.02
C GLU A 21 -6.58 -1.57 -13.88
N HIS A 22 -7.03 -2.67 -13.23
CA HIS A 22 -7.98 -2.58 -12.12
C HIS A 22 -7.43 -1.80 -10.91
N LEU A 23 -6.11 -1.83 -10.64
CA LEU A 23 -5.49 -1.01 -9.60
C LEU A 23 -5.46 0.46 -10.01
N VAL A 24 -5.12 0.74 -11.26
CA VAL A 24 -5.13 2.10 -11.83
C VAL A 24 -6.53 2.69 -11.75
N GLU A 25 -7.55 1.94 -12.18
CA GLU A 25 -8.97 2.36 -12.11
C GLU A 25 -9.40 2.63 -10.66
N PHE A 26 -9.03 1.75 -9.72
CA PHE A 26 -9.32 1.95 -8.30
C PHE A 26 -8.70 3.24 -7.78
N VAL A 27 -7.40 3.48 -8.02
CA VAL A 27 -6.71 4.69 -7.57
C VAL A 27 -7.31 5.95 -8.20
N ARG A 28 -7.59 5.93 -9.51
CA ARG A 28 -8.24 7.04 -10.22
C ARG A 28 -9.66 7.34 -9.76
N SER A 29 -10.37 6.34 -9.22
CA SER A 29 -11.73 6.49 -8.68
C SER A 29 -11.76 7.24 -7.34
N LEU A 30 -10.62 7.33 -6.64
CA LEU A 30 -10.55 8.04 -5.37
C LEU A 30 -10.79 9.53 -5.57
N ALA A 31 -11.62 10.12 -4.71
CA ALA A 31 -11.83 11.56 -4.72
C ALA A 31 -10.51 12.29 -4.45
N PRO A 32 -10.26 13.46 -5.07
CA PRO A 32 -9.04 14.23 -4.87
C PRO A 32 -8.73 14.49 -3.39
N ALA A 33 -7.46 14.65 -3.10
CA ALA A 33 -6.92 14.93 -1.77
C ALA A 33 -6.17 16.26 -1.77
N GLU A 34 -6.03 16.90 -0.62
CA GLU A 34 -5.12 18.02 -0.45
C GLU A 34 -3.70 17.49 -0.22
N ARG A 35 -3.52 16.56 0.72
CA ARG A 35 -2.26 15.89 0.98
C ARG A 35 -2.46 14.37 1.05
N ALA A 36 -1.85 13.65 0.15
CA ALA A 36 -1.96 12.20 0.07
C ALA A 36 -0.61 11.52 0.38
N LEU A 37 -0.68 10.44 1.18
CA LEU A 37 0.41 9.51 1.42
C LEU A 37 0.19 8.25 0.57
N ASP A 38 1.23 7.78 -0.11
CA ASP A 38 1.31 6.41 -0.63
C ASP A 38 2.37 5.64 0.15
N LEU A 39 1.94 4.74 1.02
CA LEU A 39 2.82 3.92 1.86
C LEU A 39 3.10 2.57 1.18
N GLY A 40 4.37 2.31 0.89
CA GLY A 40 4.83 1.26 -0.01
C GLY A 40 4.71 1.71 -1.48
N CYS A 41 5.12 2.96 -1.76
CA CYS A 41 4.93 3.57 -3.08
C CYS A 41 5.72 2.91 -4.22
N GLY A 42 6.72 2.09 -3.87
CA GLY A 42 7.59 1.46 -4.84
C GLY A 42 8.25 2.46 -5.79
N ASP A 43 8.18 2.20 -7.08
CA ASP A 43 8.71 3.08 -8.13
C ASP A 43 7.73 4.21 -8.54
N GLY A 44 6.64 4.40 -7.79
CA GLY A 44 5.72 5.52 -7.95
C GLY A 44 4.67 5.34 -9.06
N ARG A 45 4.53 4.16 -9.68
CA ARG A 45 3.59 3.95 -10.78
C ARG A 45 2.11 4.13 -10.40
N LEU A 46 1.70 3.64 -9.22
CA LEU A 46 0.34 3.88 -8.71
C LEU A 46 0.22 5.25 -8.07
N THR A 47 1.28 5.73 -7.41
CA THR A 47 1.32 7.09 -6.83
C THR A 47 1.03 8.15 -7.88
N SER A 48 1.54 7.99 -9.12
CA SER A 48 1.32 8.93 -10.23
C SER A 48 -0.15 9.02 -10.67
N GLU A 49 -0.98 8.07 -10.26
CA GLU A 49 -2.42 8.04 -10.57
C GLU A 49 -3.27 8.73 -9.49
N LEU A 50 -2.68 9.06 -8.35
CA LEU A 50 -3.34 9.80 -7.29
C LEU A 50 -3.55 11.25 -7.69
N ARG A 51 -4.73 11.77 -7.37
CA ARG A 51 -5.07 13.19 -7.56
C ARG A 51 -4.97 13.91 -6.21
N ALA A 52 -3.85 14.56 -5.97
CA ALA A 52 -3.63 15.36 -4.77
C ALA A 52 -2.85 16.63 -5.06
N ALA A 53 -3.07 17.66 -4.24
CA ALA A 53 -2.27 18.91 -4.35
C ALA A 53 -0.83 18.69 -3.86
N GLN A 54 -0.66 17.81 -2.88
CA GLN A 54 0.65 17.39 -2.36
C GLN A 54 0.70 15.86 -2.30
N LEU A 55 1.70 15.27 -2.96
CA LEU A 55 1.95 13.83 -2.95
C LEU A 55 3.17 13.51 -2.09
N VAL A 56 3.01 12.56 -1.20
CA VAL A 56 4.09 11.97 -0.41
C VAL A 56 4.14 10.48 -0.69
N GLY A 57 5.26 9.99 -1.18
CA GLY A 57 5.53 8.57 -1.33
C GLY A 57 6.50 8.10 -0.25
N ALA A 58 6.18 7.01 0.42
CA ALA A 58 7.06 6.40 1.42
C ALA A 58 7.30 4.93 1.09
N ASP A 59 8.57 4.51 1.16
CA ASP A 59 8.95 3.12 0.91
C ASP A 59 10.15 2.72 1.77
N VAL A 60 10.31 1.44 2.03
CA VAL A 60 11.45 0.86 2.76
C VAL A 60 12.65 0.62 1.85
N SER A 61 12.47 0.61 0.51
CA SER A 61 13.53 0.43 -0.47
C SER A 61 14.02 1.77 -1.01
N GLN A 62 15.31 2.02 -0.82
CA GLN A 62 15.96 3.18 -1.43
C GLN A 62 16.03 3.07 -2.96
N VAL A 63 16.20 1.85 -3.47
CA VAL A 63 16.21 1.56 -4.92
C VAL A 63 14.86 1.92 -5.55
N ALA A 64 13.76 1.56 -4.91
CA ALA A 64 12.41 1.94 -5.33
C ALA A 64 12.23 3.46 -5.36
N LEU A 65 12.60 4.14 -4.28
CA LEU A 65 12.50 5.60 -4.18
C LEU A 65 13.34 6.33 -5.21
N ASP A 66 14.51 5.83 -5.58
CA ASP A 66 15.34 6.42 -6.63
C ASP A 66 14.69 6.30 -8.00
N ARG A 67 13.91 5.24 -8.24
CA ARG A 67 13.07 5.11 -9.44
C ARG A 67 11.85 6.05 -9.37
N ALA A 68 11.21 6.13 -8.21
CA ALA A 68 10.07 7.02 -7.99
C ALA A 68 10.43 8.49 -8.22
N ARG A 69 11.62 8.95 -7.82
CA ARG A 69 12.08 10.34 -8.07
C ARG A 69 12.09 10.72 -9.53
N ARG A 70 12.42 9.78 -10.42
CA ARG A 70 12.40 10.05 -11.87
C ARG A 70 10.97 10.17 -12.41
N ARG A 71 10.01 9.50 -11.80
CA ARG A 71 8.60 9.50 -12.22
C ARG A 71 7.80 10.63 -11.59
N LEU A 72 8.12 10.99 -10.37
CA LEU A 72 7.39 11.91 -9.52
C LEU A 72 8.31 13.05 -9.05
N PRO A 73 8.80 13.92 -9.95
CA PRO A 73 9.79 14.95 -9.59
C PRO A 73 9.27 15.97 -8.57
N ASP A 74 7.95 16.16 -8.49
CA ASP A 74 7.31 17.12 -7.59
C ASP A 74 6.80 16.50 -6.29
N ALA A 75 6.91 15.17 -6.11
CA ALA A 75 6.47 14.49 -4.91
C ALA A 75 7.57 14.50 -3.82
N GLU A 76 7.15 14.59 -2.58
CA GLU A 76 7.99 14.31 -1.43
C GLU A 76 8.21 12.79 -1.33
N LEU A 77 9.46 12.32 -1.31
CA LEU A 77 9.78 10.89 -1.22
C LEU A 77 10.60 10.63 0.04
N VAL A 78 10.06 9.75 0.89
CA VAL A 78 10.58 9.49 2.24
C VAL A 78 10.96 8.01 2.37
N HIS A 79 12.22 7.76 2.72
CA HIS A 79 12.65 6.43 3.11
C HIS A 79 12.20 6.16 4.55
N VAL A 80 11.48 5.05 4.77
CA VAL A 80 10.97 4.64 6.08
C VAL A 80 11.59 3.31 6.50
N ALA A 81 11.78 3.13 7.79
CA ALA A 81 12.24 1.86 8.31
C ALA A 81 11.05 0.87 8.42
N PRO A 82 11.27 -0.43 8.13
CA PRO A 82 10.23 -1.43 8.29
C PRO A 82 9.86 -1.60 9.77
N ASP A 83 8.57 -1.80 10.02
CA ASP A 83 8.03 -2.05 11.37
C ASP A 83 8.38 -0.96 12.42
N GLU A 84 8.51 0.29 11.97
CA GLU A 84 8.76 1.44 12.85
C GLU A 84 7.66 2.50 12.70
N ARG A 85 7.69 3.49 13.60
CA ARG A 85 6.82 4.66 13.53
C ARG A 85 7.14 5.47 12.27
N LEU A 86 6.11 5.86 11.54
CA LEU A 86 6.26 6.73 10.37
C LEU A 86 6.71 8.14 10.77
N PRO A 87 7.64 8.75 10.02
CA PRO A 87 8.20 10.07 10.32
C PRO A 87 7.26 11.22 9.89
N PHE A 88 5.97 11.05 10.14
CA PHE A 88 4.92 12.02 9.83
C PHE A 88 4.17 12.42 11.09
N GLU A 89 3.59 13.62 11.08
CA GLU A 89 2.81 14.15 12.18
C GLU A 89 1.44 13.46 12.28
N ASP A 90 0.80 13.60 13.44
CA ASP A 90 -0.57 13.16 13.63
C ASP A 90 -1.52 14.00 12.78
N ASN A 91 -2.48 13.36 12.09
CA ASN A 91 -3.51 14.03 11.28
C ASN A 91 -2.97 14.84 10.09
N GLU A 92 -1.87 14.42 9.52
CA GLU A 92 -1.18 15.14 8.44
C GLU A 92 -1.83 14.93 7.07
N PHE A 93 -2.44 13.76 6.83
CA PHE A 93 -2.97 13.38 5.53
C PHE A 93 -4.50 13.25 5.52
N ASP A 94 -5.11 13.56 4.38
CA ASP A 94 -6.55 13.32 4.15
C ASP A 94 -6.83 12.09 3.29
N LEU A 95 -5.80 11.54 2.65
CA LEU A 95 -5.84 10.25 1.95
C LEU A 95 -4.54 9.49 2.20
N ALA A 96 -4.65 8.22 2.52
CA ALA A 96 -3.52 7.28 2.47
C ALA A 96 -3.86 6.16 1.48
N LEU A 97 -2.95 5.90 0.56
CA LEU A 97 -2.92 4.69 -0.25
C LEU A 97 -1.94 3.69 0.39
N CYS A 98 -2.33 2.43 0.44
CA CYS A 98 -1.47 1.31 0.84
C CYS A 98 -1.79 0.15 -0.11
N ALA A 99 -1.13 0.14 -1.28
CA ALA A 99 -1.44 -0.77 -2.36
C ALA A 99 -0.40 -1.89 -2.45
N GLU A 100 -0.87 -3.16 -2.40
CA GLU A 100 0.00 -4.35 -2.49
C GLU A 100 1.19 -4.28 -1.52
N THR A 101 0.93 -3.86 -0.27
CA THR A 101 1.97 -3.59 0.74
C THR A 101 1.69 -4.35 2.04
N ILE A 102 0.44 -4.37 2.51
CA ILE A 102 0.07 -4.93 3.82
C ILE A 102 0.43 -6.41 3.97
N GLU A 103 0.48 -7.17 2.90
CA GLU A 103 0.88 -8.59 2.88
C GLU A 103 2.37 -8.80 3.14
N HIS A 104 3.19 -7.78 2.93
CA HIS A 104 4.65 -7.83 3.08
C HIS A 104 5.13 -7.42 4.48
N VAL A 105 4.31 -6.69 5.25
CA VAL A 105 4.72 -6.18 6.56
C VAL A 105 4.63 -7.25 7.64
N ARG A 106 5.55 -7.22 8.60
CA ARG A 106 5.56 -8.16 9.73
C ARG A 106 4.51 -7.79 10.77
N ASP A 107 4.38 -6.51 11.08
CA ASP A 107 3.40 -5.99 12.04
C ASP A 107 2.29 -5.20 11.36
N THR A 108 1.23 -5.92 10.96
CA THR A 108 0.03 -5.31 10.35
C THR A 108 -0.69 -4.34 11.29
N GLN A 109 -0.64 -4.60 12.61
CA GLN A 109 -1.32 -3.75 13.59
C GLN A 109 -0.58 -2.41 13.71
N LEU A 110 0.74 -2.44 13.76
CA LEU A 110 1.56 -1.22 13.76
C LEU A 110 1.31 -0.42 12.47
N LEU A 111 1.37 -1.05 11.28
CA LEU A 111 1.11 -0.39 10.01
C LEU A 111 -0.23 0.34 10.01
N LEU A 112 -1.32 -0.36 10.37
CA LEU A 112 -2.67 0.22 10.37
C LEU A 112 -2.84 1.28 11.47
N SER A 113 -2.19 1.11 12.62
CA SER A 113 -2.18 2.10 13.69
C SER A 113 -1.50 3.40 13.23
N GLU A 114 -0.37 3.29 12.54
CA GLU A 114 0.35 4.43 12.02
C GLU A 114 -0.40 5.11 10.87
N LEU A 115 -0.97 4.34 9.92
CA LEU A 115 -1.86 4.89 8.89
C LEU A 115 -3.05 5.64 9.51
N ARG A 116 -3.63 5.08 10.59
CA ARG A 116 -4.70 5.75 11.32
C ARG A 116 -4.23 7.02 12.02
N ARG A 117 -3.03 7.01 12.61
CA ARG A 117 -2.46 8.16 13.32
C ARG A 117 -2.22 9.33 12.36
N VAL A 118 -1.60 9.06 11.20
CA VAL A 118 -1.23 10.10 10.24
C VAL A 118 -2.41 10.62 9.42
N LEU A 119 -3.48 9.83 9.26
CA LEU A 119 -4.72 10.30 8.65
C LEU A 119 -5.46 11.24 9.61
N ARG A 120 -5.99 12.36 9.12
CA ARG A 120 -6.87 13.24 9.88
C ARG A 120 -8.23 12.57 10.20
N PRO A 121 -8.99 13.02 11.21
CA PRO A 121 -10.38 12.57 11.39
C PRO A 121 -11.18 12.76 10.11
N GLY A 122 -11.88 11.71 9.66
CA GLY A 122 -12.56 11.69 8.35
C GLY A 122 -11.64 11.47 7.15
N GLY A 123 -10.34 11.31 7.37
CA GLY A 123 -9.38 10.92 6.33
C GLY A 123 -9.63 9.50 5.81
N ARG A 124 -9.26 9.26 4.56
CA ARG A 124 -9.56 8.03 3.83
C ARG A 124 -8.34 7.13 3.72
N LEU A 125 -8.53 5.84 3.96
CA LEU A 125 -7.57 4.78 3.65
C LEU A 125 -8.06 4.02 2.43
N ALA A 126 -7.29 4.02 1.35
CA ALA A 126 -7.44 3.14 0.21
C ALA A 126 -6.40 2.02 0.34
N LEU A 127 -6.83 0.77 0.37
CA LEU A 127 -5.95 -0.38 0.59
C LEU A 127 -6.24 -1.46 -0.43
N THR A 128 -5.18 -1.99 -1.06
CA THR A 128 -5.28 -3.18 -1.91
C THR A 128 -4.33 -4.27 -1.43
N THR A 129 -4.72 -5.52 -1.66
CA THR A 129 -3.89 -6.69 -1.37
C THR A 129 -4.40 -7.90 -2.16
N PRO A 130 -3.56 -8.86 -2.54
CA PRO A 130 -4.01 -10.09 -3.19
C PRO A 130 -5.05 -10.82 -2.34
N ALA A 131 -6.14 -11.26 -2.99
CA ALA A 131 -7.19 -12.03 -2.34
C ALA A 131 -6.69 -13.44 -2.01
N GLY A 132 -6.62 -13.76 -0.73
CA GLY A 132 -6.35 -15.12 -0.26
C GLY A 132 -7.51 -16.06 -0.62
N SER A 133 -7.20 -17.16 -1.28
CA SER A 133 -8.16 -18.24 -1.54
C SER A 133 -7.73 -19.49 -0.81
N ARG A 134 -8.61 -20.01 0.07
CA ARG A 134 -8.37 -21.30 0.75
C ARG A 134 -8.12 -22.44 -0.24
N TRP A 135 -8.72 -22.36 -1.45
CA TRP A 135 -8.54 -23.33 -2.51
C TRP A 135 -7.17 -23.21 -3.20
N ARG A 136 -6.62 -22.01 -3.34
CA ARG A 136 -5.27 -21.81 -3.88
C ARG A 136 -4.22 -22.41 -2.94
N VAL A 137 -4.35 -22.17 -1.64
CA VAL A 137 -3.48 -22.79 -0.62
C VAL A 137 -3.60 -24.31 -0.64
N LEU A 138 -4.82 -24.84 -0.83
CA LEU A 138 -5.07 -26.28 -0.86
C LEU A 138 -4.53 -26.95 -2.15
N LEU A 139 -4.62 -26.28 -3.31
CA LEU A 139 -4.25 -26.82 -4.61
C LEU A 139 -2.77 -26.62 -4.97
N PHE A 140 -2.15 -25.53 -4.51
CA PHE A 140 -0.79 -25.14 -4.89
C PHE A 140 0.19 -25.14 -3.70
N GLY A 141 -0.27 -25.55 -2.52
CA GLY A 141 0.52 -25.51 -1.29
C GLY A 141 0.67 -24.08 -0.75
N LEU A 142 1.44 -23.96 0.32
CA LEU A 142 1.91 -22.66 0.77
C LEU A 142 2.73 -22.05 -0.35
N GLU A 143 2.47 -20.79 -0.63
CA GLU A 143 3.10 -20.03 -1.71
C GLU A 143 4.60 -20.32 -1.84
N HIS A 144 5.10 -20.22 -3.08
CA HIS A 144 6.50 -20.46 -3.43
C HIS A 144 7.45 -19.97 -2.32
N PRO A 145 8.46 -20.75 -1.89
CA PRO A 145 9.35 -20.39 -0.78
C PRO A 145 10.07 -19.05 -0.94
N PHE A 146 10.00 -18.44 -2.11
CA PHE A 146 10.51 -17.11 -2.44
C PHE A 146 9.39 -16.05 -2.59
N SER A 147 8.14 -16.36 -2.19
CA SER A 147 7.09 -15.33 -2.15
C SER A 147 7.40 -14.34 -1.01
N PRO A 148 7.50 -13.05 -1.27
CA PRO A 148 7.68 -12.05 -0.24
C PRO A 148 6.42 -11.83 0.62
N HIS A 149 5.30 -12.49 0.26
CA HIS A 149 4.04 -12.37 1.01
C HIS A 149 4.12 -13.11 2.32
N LEU A 150 4.12 -12.39 3.42
CA LEU A 150 4.13 -12.95 4.79
C LEU A 150 2.75 -13.44 5.21
N ARG A 151 1.68 -12.96 4.56
CA ARG A 151 0.28 -13.31 4.87
C ARG A 151 -0.64 -13.09 3.69
N THR A 152 -1.81 -13.70 3.76
CA THR A 152 -2.89 -13.54 2.79
C THR A 152 -4.16 -13.09 3.50
N PHE A 153 -4.93 -12.23 2.86
CA PHE A 153 -6.20 -11.75 3.39
C PHE A 153 -7.38 -12.31 2.61
N THR A 154 -8.40 -12.73 3.33
CA THR A 154 -9.74 -12.91 2.77
C THR A 154 -10.52 -11.61 2.94
N ARG A 155 -11.62 -11.44 2.20
CA ARG A 155 -12.54 -10.31 2.39
C ARG A 155 -12.99 -10.16 3.84
N GLN A 156 -13.28 -11.28 4.51
CA GLN A 156 -13.68 -11.29 5.91
C GLN A 156 -12.55 -10.87 6.85
N SER A 157 -11.35 -11.45 6.71
CA SER A 157 -10.23 -11.13 7.61
C SER A 157 -9.72 -9.70 7.40
N LEU A 158 -9.73 -9.18 6.16
CA LEU A 158 -9.36 -7.79 5.91
C LEU A 158 -10.36 -6.83 6.57
N ARG A 159 -11.67 -7.09 6.44
CA ARG A 159 -12.69 -6.29 7.14
C ARG A 159 -12.48 -6.34 8.66
N GLN A 160 -12.30 -7.52 9.23
CA GLN A 160 -12.11 -7.68 10.68
C GLN A 160 -10.89 -6.91 11.21
N VAL A 161 -9.77 -6.93 10.50
CA VAL A 161 -8.58 -6.19 10.95
C VAL A 161 -8.78 -4.68 10.82
N LEU A 162 -9.43 -4.19 9.75
CA LEU A 162 -9.74 -2.77 9.59
C LEU A 162 -10.72 -2.29 10.68
N ASP A 163 -11.77 -3.05 10.94
CA ASP A 163 -12.74 -2.73 12.01
C ASP A 163 -12.07 -2.74 13.41
N ALA A 164 -11.20 -3.73 13.68
CA ALA A 164 -10.43 -3.81 14.93
C ALA A 164 -9.47 -2.63 15.12
N MET A 165 -8.98 -2.05 14.03
CA MET A 165 -8.14 -0.85 14.03
C MET A 165 -8.96 0.44 13.97
N ALA A 166 -10.28 0.34 14.20
CA ALA A 166 -11.23 1.45 14.23
C ALA A 166 -11.30 2.26 12.91
N PHE A 167 -11.15 1.60 11.78
CA PHE A 167 -11.50 2.13 10.47
C PHE A 167 -12.94 1.75 10.12
N GLN A 168 -13.70 2.72 9.63
CA GLN A 168 -15.03 2.47 9.09
C GLN A 168 -14.91 2.05 7.62
N VAL A 169 -15.15 0.78 7.31
CA VAL A 169 -15.06 0.26 5.94
C VAL A 169 -16.27 0.75 5.12
N VAL A 170 -16.02 1.61 4.15
CA VAL A 170 -17.01 2.18 3.22
C VAL A 170 -17.31 1.20 2.08
N SER A 171 -16.26 0.68 1.44
CA SER A 171 -16.38 -0.37 0.42
C SER A 171 -15.29 -1.40 0.59
N LEU A 172 -15.58 -2.64 0.21
CA LEU A 172 -14.61 -3.72 0.14
C LEU A 172 -15.03 -4.67 -0.97
N GLU A 173 -14.29 -4.65 -2.04
CA GLU A 173 -14.58 -5.38 -3.26
C GLU A 173 -13.45 -6.35 -3.60
N THR A 174 -13.74 -7.28 -4.51
CA THR A 174 -12.73 -8.18 -5.05
C THR A 174 -12.81 -8.09 -6.57
N GLN A 175 -11.72 -7.69 -7.20
CA GLN A 175 -11.60 -7.63 -8.65
C GLN A 175 -10.27 -8.27 -9.07
N THR A 176 -10.30 -9.13 -10.08
CA THR A 176 -9.10 -9.79 -10.64
C THR A 176 -8.20 -10.41 -9.56
N ALA A 177 -8.82 -11.08 -8.56
CA ALA A 177 -8.13 -11.68 -7.40
C ALA A 177 -7.40 -10.68 -6.48
N THR A 178 -7.76 -9.40 -6.51
CA THR A 178 -7.30 -8.37 -5.57
C THR A 178 -8.46 -7.89 -4.70
N LEU A 179 -8.23 -7.76 -3.40
CA LEU A 179 -9.13 -7.07 -2.48
C LEU A 179 -8.83 -5.58 -2.54
N MET A 180 -9.87 -4.77 -2.70
CA MET A 180 -9.78 -3.31 -2.73
C MET A 180 -10.74 -2.75 -1.68
N ALA A 181 -10.18 -2.07 -0.69
CA ALA A 181 -10.91 -1.49 0.42
C ALA A 181 -10.78 0.03 0.40
N LEU A 182 -11.91 0.72 0.62
CA LEU A 182 -11.94 2.11 1.01
C LEU A 182 -12.52 2.19 2.41
N ALA A 183 -11.78 2.82 3.31
CA ALA A 183 -12.18 2.99 4.70
C ALA A 183 -11.96 4.43 5.16
N VAL A 184 -12.60 4.83 6.24
CA VAL A 184 -12.50 6.17 6.84
C VAL A 184 -12.03 6.03 8.28
N ARG A 185 -11.14 6.94 8.69
CA ARG A 185 -10.70 7.09 10.08
C ARG A 185 -11.78 7.64 10.99
#